data_4b007a41528153c8e0e593eb46d3cc2d
#
_entry.id   4b007a41528153c8e0e593eb46d3cc2d
#
_cell.length_a   1.000
_cell.length_b   1.000
_cell.length_c   1.000
_cell.angle_alpha   90.00
_cell.angle_beta   90.00
_cell.angle_gamma   90.00
#
_symmetry.space_group_name_H-M   'P 1'
#
loop_
_entity.id
_entity.type
_entity.pdbx_description
1 polymer ?
#
loop_
_entity_poly.entity_id
_entity_poly.type
_entity_poly.pdbx_seq_one_letter_code
_entity_poly.pdbx_strand_id
1 'polypeptide(L)'
;MAEAKNSFIKSKMNKDLDERLIPNNEYRDALNIAVSRSEGSDVGAVESILGNEITAVGEGGGFSIIGTYADESSNRLYYFRTNHTNCSVKAPLTATCTIGFLQTRTNVDTTLVSGSFLNFCSGSRMEGISLIENQLFFTDNRN
;
A
#
# COMPACT_ATOMS: atom_id res chain seq x y z
N MET A 1 -8.22 -42.13 -17.56
CA MET A 1 -9.20 -41.13 -17.10
C MET A 1 -9.01 -39.88 -17.95
N ALA A 2 -10.09 -39.35 -18.55
CA ALA A 2 -9.99 -38.10 -19.30
C ALA A 2 -9.79 -36.94 -18.29
N GLU A 3 -8.73 -36.18 -18.45
CA GLU A 3 -8.45 -35.01 -17.65
C GLU A 3 -9.41 -33.89 -18.08
N ALA A 4 -10.25 -33.40 -17.14
CA ALA A 4 -11.13 -32.29 -17.41
C ALA A 4 -10.32 -30.98 -17.22
N LYS A 5 -9.97 -30.30 -18.30
CA LYS A 5 -9.26 -29.04 -18.27
C LYS A 5 -10.28 -27.90 -18.36
N ASN A 6 -10.41 -27.11 -17.28
CA ASN A 6 -11.18 -25.89 -17.27
C ASN A 6 -10.27 -24.70 -17.61
N SER A 7 -10.69 -23.89 -18.58
CA SER A 7 -9.95 -22.69 -18.97
C SER A 7 -10.88 -21.48 -18.84
N PHE A 8 -10.49 -20.51 -18.04
CA PHE A 8 -11.29 -19.31 -17.72
C PHE A 8 -10.99 -18.12 -18.64
N ILE A 9 -10.81 -18.38 -19.93
CA ILE A 9 -10.43 -17.38 -20.94
C ILE A 9 -11.38 -16.16 -20.96
N LYS A 10 -12.67 -16.36 -20.71
CA LYS A 10 -13.64 -15.25 -20.67
C LYS A 10 -13.51 -14.37 -19.44
N SER A 11 -12.86 -14.84 -18.39
CA SER A 11 -12.71 -14.10 -17.11
C SER A 11 -14.04 -13.52 -16.59
N LYS A 12 -15.15 -14.25 -16.81
CA LYS A 12 -16.48 -13.78 -16.44
C LYS A 12 -16.99 -14.55 -15.22
N MET A 13 -17.41 -13.80 -14.22
CA MET A 13 -18.12 -14.33 -13.06
C MET A 13 -19.63 -14.36 -13.36
N ASN A 14 -20.26 -15.52 -13.18
CA ASN A 14 -21.67 -15.73 -13.46
C ASN A 14 -22.38 -16.23 -12.20
N LYS A 15 -23.06 -15.30 -11.50
CA LYS A 15 -23.81 -15.58 -10.26
C LYS A 15 -25.29 -15.91 -10.52
N ASP A 16 -25.78 -15.64 -11.72
CA ASP A 16 -27.21 -15.73 -12.03
C ASP A 16 -27.65 -17.13 -12.45
N LEU A 17 -26.71 -17.93 -13.00
CA LEU A 17 -26.99 -19.29 -13.43
C LEU A 17 -26.80 -20.30 -12.31
N ASP A 18 -27.59 -21.40 -12.35
CA ASP A 18 -27.32 -22.59 -11.55
C ASP A 18 -25.92 -23.14 -11.89
N GLU A 19 -25.20 -23.62 -10.87
CA GLU A 19 -23.80 -24.08 -11.02
C GLU A 19 -23.62 -25.17 -12.09
N ARG A 20 -24.71 -25.97 -12.34
CA ARG A 20 -24.71 -27.03 -13.37
C ARG A 20 -24.80 -26.48 -14.78
N LEU A 21 -25.24 -25.23 -14.93
CA LEU A 21 -25.43 -24.56 -16.23
C LEU A 21 -24.31 -23.58 -16.57
N ILE A 22 -23.36 -23.38 -15.65
CA ILE A 22 -22.24 -22.48 -15.88
C ILE A 22 -21.31 -23.08 -16.95
N PRO A 23 -21.02 -22.34 -18.02
CA PRO A 23 -20.07 -22.78 -19.04
C PRO A 23 -18.66 -23.00 -18.45
N ASN A 24 -17.92 -23.96 -18.97
CA ASN A 24 -16.57 -24.32 -18.49
C ASN A 24 -15.52 -23.20 -18.57
N ASN A 25 -15.83 -22.08 -19.22
CA ASN A 25 -14.99 -20.92 -19.37
C ASN A 25 -15.41 -19.72 -18.49
N GLU A 26 -16.39 -19.93 -17.63
CA GLU A 26 -16.90 -18.98 -16.65
C GLU A 26 -16.80 -19.57 -15.23
N TYR A 27 -16.82 -18.75 -14.21
CA TYR A 27 -16.80 -19.19 -12.81
C TYR A 27 -17.92 -18.55 -12.01
N ARG A 28 -18.42 -19.22 -10.98
CA ARG A 28 -19.52 -18.73 -10.15
C ARG A 28 -19.07 -17.73 -9.12
N ASP A 29 -17.96 -18.00 -8.47
CA ASP A 29 -17.42 -17.15 -7.42
C ASP A 29 -15.90 -17.25 -7.39
N ALA A 30 -15.26 -16.13 -7.13
CA ALA A 30 -13.83 -16.07 -6.99
C ALA A 30 -13.43 -14.84 -6.17
N LEU A 31 -12.45 -15.01 -5.29
CA LEU A 31 -11.91 -13.97 -4.46
C LEU A 31 -10.39 -13.89 -4.65
N ASN A 32 -9.89 -12.67 -4.89
CA ASN A 32 -8.46 -12.41 -5.03
C ASN A 32 -7.77 -13.27 -6.11
N ILE A 33 -8.41 -13.41 -7.28
CA ILE A 33 -7.83 -14.10 -8.42
C ILE A 33 -7.58 -13.15 -9.60
N ALA A 34 -6.55 -13.47 -10.38
CA ALA A 34 -6.32 -12.93 -11.70
C ALA A 34 -6.41 -14.07 -12.72
N VAL A 35 -6.87 -13.74 -13.92
CA VAL A 35 -6.88 -14.69 -15.05
C VAL A 35 -5.86 -14.21 -16.05
N SER A 36 -4.85 -15.05 -16.32
CA SER A 36 -3.80 -14.72 -17.30
C SER A 36 -4.40 -14.54 -18.69
N ARG A 37 -4.11 -13.40 -19.32
CA ARG A 37 -4.53 -13.05 -20.69
C ARG A 37 -3.34 -12.90 -21.64
N SER A 38 -2.13 -13.12 -21.16
CA SER A 38 -0.93 -13.02 -22.00
C SER A 38 -0.88 -14.15 -23.02
N GLU A 39 -0.27 -13.87 -24.16
CA GLU A 39 -0.02 -14.89 -25.17
C GLU A 39 0.98 -15.92 -24.61
N GLY A 40 0.61 -17.18 -24.65
CA GLY A 40 1.45 -18.29 -24.16
C GLY A 40 0.63 -19.51 -23.75
N SER A 41 1.29 -20.50 -23.18
CA SER A 41 0.66 -21.76 -22.74
C SER A 41 -0.29 -21.59 -21.55
N ASP A 42 -0.22 -20.45 -20.85
CA ASP A 42 -0.92 -20.21 -19.58
C ASP A 42 -2.15 -19.30 -19.74
N VAL A 43 -2.59 -19.05 -20.98
CA VAL A 43 -3.80 -18.26 -21.25
C VAL A 43 -5.02 -18.93 -20.61
N GLY A 44 -5.74 -18.18 -19.77
CA GLY A 44 -6.89 -18.66 -19.02
C GLY A 44 -6.53 -19.43 -17.74
N ALA A 45 -5.26 -19.45 -17.34
CA ALA A 45 -4.87 -19.93 -16.03
C ALA A 45 -5.37 -18.97 -14.93
N VAL A 46 -5.78 -19.54 -13.82
CA VAL A 46 -6.22 -18.78 -12.63
C VAL A 46 -5.06 -18.70 -11.65
N GLU A 47 -4.69 -17.49 -11.29
CA GLU A 47 -3.62 -17.21 -10.34
C GLU A 47 -4.18 -16.44 -9.14
N SER A 48 -3.57 -16.60 -7.98
CA SER A 48 -3.85 -15.75 -6.83
C SER A 48 -3.24 -14.37 -7.06
N ILE A 49 -4.00 -13.31 -6.79
CA ILE A 49 -3.44 -11.96 -6.74
C ILE A 49 -2.47 -11.91 -5.56
N LEU A 50 -1.26 -11.45 -5.82
CA LEU A 50 -0.28 -11.21 -4.76
C LEU A 50 -0.86 -10.24 -3.74
N GLY A 51 -0.81 -10.62 -2.48
CA GLY A 51 -1.21 -9.74 -1.38
C GLY A 51 -0.24 -8.58 -1.20
N ASN A 52 -0.60 -7.65 -0.33
CA ASN A 52 0.30 -6.57 0.07
C ASN A 52 1.45 -7.15 0.92
N GLU A 53 2.67 -6.76 0.61
CA GLU A 53 3.82 -7.03 1.46
C GLU A 53 3.93 -5.96 2.55
N ILE A 54 4.31 -6.39 3.76
CA ILE A 54 4.64 -5.47 4.84
C ILE A 54 6.00 -4.84 4.51
N THR A 55 6.02 -3.52 4.36
CA THR A 55 7.28 -2.79 4.24
C THR A 55 7.88 -2.51 5.61
N ALA A 56 9.19 -2.29 5.69
CA ALA A 56 9.88 -1.93 6.93
C ALA A 56 9.36 -0.62 7.57
N VAL A 57 8.62 0.20 6.82
CA VAL A 57 8.02 1.44 7.30
C VAL A 57 6.83 1.11 8.20
N GLY A 58 7.01 1.27 9.48
CA GLY A 58 5.97 1.01 10.48
C GLY A 58 6.16 -0.26 11.31
N GLU A 59 7.22 -1.02 11.09
CA GLU A 59 7.59 -2.09 12.00
C GLU A 59 7.99 -1.51 13.37
N GLY A 60 7.29 -1.94 14.38
CA GLY A 60 7.59 -1.63 15.78
C GLY A 60 6.72 -0.55 16.40
N GLY A 61 5.87 -0.99 17.31
CA GLY A 61 5.42 -0.31 18.50
C GLY A 61 4.80 1.08 18.37
N GLY A 62 3.56 1.17 17.92
CA GLY A 62 2.74 2.35 18.24
C GLY A 62 2.97 3.57 17.35
N PHE A 63 3.61 3.44 16.19
CA PHE A 63 3.70 4.53 15.22
C PHE A 63 2.44 4.66 14.38
N SER A 64 2.05 5.91 14.16
CA SER A 64 0.99 6.28 13.22
C SER A 64 1.60 7.05 12.05
N ILE A 65 1.24 6.68 10.84
CA ILE A 65 1.58 7.45 9.63
C ILE A 65 0.53 8.56 9.50
N ILE A 66 0.98 9.81 9.47
CA ILE A 66 0.12 11.00 9.42
C ILE A 66 0.11 11.67 8.05
N GLY A 67 0.98 11.26 7.15
CA GLY A 67 1.00 11.73 5.77
C GLY A 67 1.97 10.93 4.91
N THR A 68 1.67 10.85 3.63
CA THR A 68 2.52 10.23 2.61
C THR A 68 2.51 11.05 1.34
N TYR A 69 3.62 11.00 0.60
CA TYR A 69 3.76 11.64 -0.71
C TYR A 69 4.58 10.74 -1.64
N ALA A 70 4.01 10.40 -2.78
CA ALA A 70 4.68 9.56 -3.78
C ALA A 70 5.41 10.43 -4.81
N ASP A 71 6.72 10.23 -4.93
CA ASP A 71 7.52 10.76 -6.02
C ASP A 71 7.80 9.64 -7.02
N GLU A 72 7.03 9.61 -8.08
CA GLU A 72 7.15 8.61 -9.13
C GLU A 72 8.47 8.76 -9.92
N SER A 73 9.00 9.98 -10.01
CA SER A 73 10.20 10.25 -10.79
C SER A 73 11.43 9.57 -10.21
N SER A 74 11.55 9.52 -8.89
CA SER A 74 12.66 8.89 -8.17
C SER A 74 12.30 7.54 -7.54
N ASN A 75 11.07 7.05 -7.73
CA ASN A 75 10.52 5.84 -7.10
C ASN A 75 10.62 5.88 -5.58
N ARG A 76 10.24 6.99 -4.97
CA ARG A 76 10.28 7.21 -3.53
C ARG A 76 8.88 7.48 -2.99
N LEU A 77 8.57 6.86 -1.86
CA LEU A 77 7.39 7.15 -1.06
C LEU A 77 7.85 7.85 0.22
N TYR A 78 7.68 9.16 0.28
CA TYR A 78 7.92 9.93 1.50
C TYR A 78 6.82 9.67 2.51
N TYR A 79 7.18 9.59 3.80
CA TYR A 79 6.25 9.36 4.88
C TYR A 79 6.57 10.24 6.10
N PHE A 80 5.52 10.53 6.83
CA PHE A 80 5.57 11.25 8.11
C PHE A 80 4.95 10.33 9.16
N ARG A 81 5.70 10.00 10.21
CA ARG A 81 5.20 9.12 11.26
C ARG A 81 5.48 9.66 12.65
N THR A 82 4.68 9.28 13.62
CA THR A 82 4.85 9.64 15.02
C THR A 82 4.29 8.57 15.94
N ASN A 83 4.87 8.46 17.14
CA ASN A 83 4.32 7.68 18.24
C ASN A 83 3.63 8.57 19.30
N HIS A 84 3.55 9.88 19.06
CA HIS A 84 2.90 10.82 19.97
C HIS A 84 1.40 10.86 19.70
N THR A 85 0.59 10.52 20.71
CA THR A 85 -0.87 10.39 20.59
C THR A 85 -1.65 11.54 21.24
N ASN A 86 -1.09 12.24 22.20
CA ASN A 86 -1.77 13.33 22.90
C ASN A 86 -1.55 14.66 22.19
N CYS A 87 -2.45 15.00 21.29
CA CYS A 87 -2.35 16.21 20.47
C CYS A 87 -2.60 17.54 21.24
N SER A 88 -3.05 17.49 22.48
CA SER A 88 -3.29 18.69 23.29
C SER A 88 -2.01 19.28 23.90
N VAL A 89 -0.91 18.52 23.86
CA VAL A 89 0.39 18.94 24.39
C VAL A 89 1.47 18.81 23.33
N LYS A 90 2.59 19.49 23.52
CA LYS A 90 3.77 19.29 22.65
C LYS A 90 4.32 17.88 22.81
N ALA A 91 4.93 17.37 21.76
CA ALA A 91 5.58 16.08 21.77
C ALA A 91 6.68 16.04 22.86
N PRO A 92 6.60 15.11 23.83
CA PRO A 92 7.62 14.99 24.86
C PRO A 92 8.95 14.53 24.26
N LEU A 93 10.06 14.73 24.96
CA LEU A 93 11.40 14.32 24.49
C LEU A 93 11.51 12.83 24.17
N THR A 94 10.64 12.02 24.77
CA THR A 94 10.54 10.56 24.50
C THR A 94 9.75 10.22 23.26
N ALA A 95 9.03 11.20 22.68
CA ALA A 95 8.31 10.98 21.43
C ALA A 95 9.26 10.93 20.25
N THR A 96 8.99 10.00 19.35
CA THR A 96 9.71 9.86 18.09
C THR A 96 8.79 10.33 16.95
N CYS A 97 9.14 11.44 16.35
CA CYS A 97 8.52 11.92 15.11
C CYS A 97 9.56 11.77 14.00
N THR A 98 9.17 11.24 12.86
CA THR A 98 10.12 10.91 11.79
C THR A 98 9.56 11.35 10.45
N ILE A 99 10.45 11.90 9.63
CA ILE A 99 10.26 12.11 8.20
C ILE A 99 11.25 11.18 7.51
N GLY A 100 10.79 10.37 6.60
CA GLY A 100 11.63 9.45 5.85
C GLY A 100 11.06 9.17 4.47
N PHE A 101 11.74 8.33 3.72
CA PHE A 101 11.21 7.79 2.47
C PHE A 101 11.55 6.31 2.33
N LEU A 102 10.65 5.61 1.70
CA LEU A 102 10.85 4.25 1.24
C LEU A 102 11.22 4.28 -0.24
N GLN A 103 12.33 3.65 -0.60
CA GLN A 103 12.67 3.40 -2.00
C GLN A 103 11.85 2.22 -2.50
N THR A 104 10.85 2.47 -3.34
CA THR A 104 9.84 1.44 -3.70
C THR A 104 10.41 0.27 -4.50
N ARG A 105 11.51 0.46 -5.22
CA ARG A 105 12.15 -0.63 -5.99
C ARG A 105 12.98 -1.59 -5.16
N THR A 106 13.61 -1.09 -4.10
CA THR A 106 14.55 -1.87 -3.27
C THR A 106 14.00 -2.18 -1.89
N ASN A 107 12.83 -1.61 -1.56
CA ASN A 107 12.20 -1.70 -0.24
C ASN A 107 13.12 -1.22 0.91
N VAL A 108 14.00 -0.25 0.60
CA VAL A 108 14.92 0.33 1.58
C VAL A 108 14.31 1.57 2.21
N ASP A 109 14.20 1.56 3.53
CA ASP A 109 13.75 2.69 4.33
C ASP A 109 14.90 3.63 4.68
N THR A 110 14.72 4.93 4.49
CA THR A 110 15.71 5.95 4.79
C THR A 110 15.06 7.05 5.63
N THR A 111 15.57 7.24 6.83
CA THR A 111 15.18 8.35 7.71
C THR A 111 15.91 9.62 7.30
N LEU A 112 15.16 10.68 7.01
CA LEU A 112 15.70 12.00 6.73
C LEU A 112 15.88 12.83 8.00
N VAL A 113 14.83 12.87 8.82
CA VAL A 113 14.81 13.64 10.06
C VAL A 113 14.05 12.86 11.12
N SER A 114 14.56 12.82 12.35
CA SER A 114 13.89 12.19 13.47
C SER A 114 14.11 12.98 14.75
N GLY A 115 13.03 13.25 15.50
CA GLY A 115 13.08 13.91 16.78
C GLY A 115 11.74 14.46 17.24
N SER A 116 11.63 14.67 18.56
CA SER A 116 10.41 15.23 19.17
C SER A 116 10.14 16.68 18.78
N PHE A 117 11.18 17.40 18.31
CA PHE A 117 11.06 18.80 17.86
C PHE A 117 10.15 18.97 16.66
N LEU A 118 9.95 17.90 15.85
CA LEU A 118 8.97 17.91 14.77
C LEU A 118 7.52 18.02 15.29
N ASN A 119 7.30 17.74 16.55
CA ASN A 119 6.03 17.94 17.24
C ASN A 119 4.80 17.30 16.55
N PHE A 120 4.98 16.27 15.77
CA PHE A 120 3.89 15.57 15.11
C PHE A 120 3.01 14.85 16.12
N CYS A 121 1.72 14.70 15.78
CA CYS A 121 0.76 13.96 16.58
C CYS A 121 -0.10 13.06 15.70
N SER A 122 -0.44 11.91 16.21
CA SER A 122 -1.23 10.90 15.46
C SER A 122 -2.64 11.37 15.08
N GLY A 123 -3.18 12.34 15.77
CA GLY A 123 -4.47 12.98 15.46
C GLY A 123 -4.40 14.11 14.43
N SER A 124 -3.20 14.58 14.07
CA SER A 124 -2.98 15.57 13.02
C SER A 124 -2.60 14.88 11.72
N ARG A 125 -3.12 15.34 10.61
CA ARG A 125 -2.76 14.86 9.27
C ARG A 125 -1.98 15.92 8.52
N MET A 126 -1.09 15.50 7.64
CA MET A 126 -0.46 16.40 6.68
C MET A 126 -1.52 16.82 5.66
N GLU A 127 -1.77 18.12 5.56
CA GLU A 127 -2.78 18.68 4.66
C GLU A 127 -2.21 19.03 3.29
N GLY A 128 -0.93 19.40 3.23
CA GLY A 128 -0.24 19.67 2.00
C GLY A 128 1.18 19.12 2.03
N ILE A 129 1.56 18.36 1.01
CA ILE A 129 2.91 17.86 0.82
C ILE A 129 3.31 18.11 -0.63
N SER A 130 4.48 18.69 -0.86
CA SER A 130 5.02 18.96 -2.18
C SER A 130 6.53 18.79 -2.20
N LEU A 131 7.06 18.25 -3.27
CA LEU A 131 8.50 18.12 -3.50
C LEU A 131 8.89 19.04 -4.67
N ILE A 132 9.75 20.03 -4.40
CA ILE A 132 10.23 20.98 -5.39
C ILE A 132 11.76 20.97 -5.33
N GLU A 133 12.43 20.63 -6.41
CA GLU A 133 13.91 20.64 -6.51
C GLU A 133 14.61 19.95 -5.33
N ASN A 134 14.19 18.76 -4.93
CA ASN A 134 14.70 18.01 -3.76
C ASN A 134 14.39 18.63 -2.38
N GLN A 135 13.54 19.65 -2.30
CA GLN A 135 13.06 20.21 -1.04
C GLN A 135 11.65 19.73 -0.79
N LEU A 136 11.43 19.14 0.38
CA LEU A 136 10.14 18.63 0.81
C LEU A 136 9.42 19.71 1.62
N PHE A 137 8.32 20.24 1.09
CA PHE A 137 7.44 21.20 1.74
C PHE A 137 6.23 20.47 2.29
N PHE A 138 5.84 20.79 3.50
CA PHE A 138 4.65 20.18 4.12
C PHE A 138 3.99 21.13 5.12
N THR A 139 2.73 20.86 5.41
CA THR A 139 1.96 21.54 6.45
C THR A 139 1.09 20.55 7.19
N ASP A 140 1.06 20.64 8.51
CA ASP A 140 0.32 19.75 9.39
C ASP A 140 -0.75 20.49 10.22
N ASN A 141 -0.99 21.76 9.93
CA ASN A 141 -1.94 22.63 10.63
C ASN A 141 -1.71 22.71 12.15
N ARG A 142 -0.52 22.37 12.63
CA ARG A 142 -0.14 22.34 14.05
C ARG A 142 1.12 23.13 14.36
N ASN A 143 2.10 23.10 13.47
CA ASN A 143 3.40 23.78 13.63
C ASN A 143 3.48 25.07 12.82
#